data_6d721594981f7acb85540c8b2cddd29e
#
_entry.id   6d721594981f7acb85540c8b2cddd29e
#
_cell.length_a   1.000
_cell.length_b   1.000
_cell.length_c   1.000
_cell.angle_alpha   90.00
_cell.angle_beta   90.00
_cell.angle_gamma   90.00
#
_symmetry.space_group_name_H-M   'P 1'
#
loop_
_entity.id
_entity.type
_entity.pdbx_description
1 polymer ?
#
loop_
_entity_poly.entity_id
_entity_poly.type
_entity_poly.pdbx_seq_one_letter_code
_entity_poly.pdbx_strand_id
1 'polypeptide(L)'
;MMNRPVKILLTIRQGKIGGGESHVLDLIKHLDKTKFEPVVLSFTEGPMVDTLQNWGIKTHVIYTERAFNFSVWKRVKRFLETEKIELVHAHGTRANSNVFWAARKLKLPLVYTVHGWSFHQDQPFLIRKLRETGEKFLTRKSDLTVCVSNSNWKDGKERIGLDRSVIINYGIDLDKFNPNTTYSNLREELGIDKNDTLVGYLVRMTIQKDPHTMIEAIARIAETTNKVKFLIVGDGDLKESTVALAQKLNVESSIIFQNFRQDIPNVLSNIDIYCLPSLWEGLPIGLLEAMAMKKAIVATPVDGTKEAVKNHDSGLLVPHHSPVELANAILRLHERKDLINLYGENARRTIEERFEVKRMAREVEEVYSNFLIQKSSR
;
A
#
# COMPACT_ATOMS: atom_id res chain seq x y z
N MET A 1 26.27 15.85 -19.71
CA MET A 1 25.33 16.02 -18.58
C MET A 1 24.12 16.76 -19.12
N MET A 2 22.91 16.32 -18.83
CA MET A 2 21.72 17.04 -19.29
C MET A 2 21.60 18.36 -18.52
N ASN A 3 21.49 19.49 -19.25
CA ASN A 3 21.42 20.84 -18.66
C ASN A 3 20.05 21.14 -17.97
N ARG A 4 19.14 20.19 -17.90
CA ARG A 4 17.82 20.33 -17.28
C ARG A 4 17.34 19.00 -16.70
N PRO A 5 16.41 19.02 -15.71
CA PRO A 5 15.76 17.81 -15.22
C PRO A 5 15.02 17.06 -16.34
N VAL A 6 15.01 15.73 -16.25
CA VAL A 6 14.29 14.84 -17.17
C VAL A 6 12.82 14.78 -16.76
N LYS A 7 11.91 14.99 -17.72
CA LYS A 7 10.48 14.90 -17.49
C LYS A 7 10.00 13.45 -17.41
N ILE A 8 9.53 13.06 -16.23
CA ILE A 8 9.03 11.72 -15.95
C ILE A 8 7.52 11.77 -15.74
N LEU A 9 6.80 10.94 -16.48
CA LEU A 9 5.39 10.71 -16.18
C LEU A 9 5.25 9.62 -15.13
N LEU A 10 4.65 9.93 -13.99
CA LEU A 10 4.08 8.92 -13.09
C LEU A 10 2.57 8.83 -13.36
N THR A 11 2.08 7.63 -13.66
CA THR A 11 0.65 7.47 -13.95
C THR A 11 0.02 6.42 -13.05
N ILE A 12 -1.16 6.74 -12.52
CA ILE A 12 -1.87 5.93 -11.54
C ILE A 12 -3.35 5.83 -11.87
N ARG A 13 -3.98 4.74 -11.39
CA ARG A 13 -5.36 4.39 -11.74
C ARG A 13 -6.42 5.36 -11.20
N GLN A 14 -6.15 6.06 -10.09
CA GLN A 14 -7.15 6.86 -9.39
C GLN A 14 -6.52 7.98 -8.56
N GLY A 15 -7.30 9.05 -8.32
CA GLY A 15 -6.92 10.15 -7.43
C GLY A 15 -7.31 9.94 -5.96
N LYS A 16 -7.97 8.85 -5.59
CA LYS A 16 -8.26 8.48 -4.18
C LYS A 16 -6.94 8.08 -3.51
N ILE A 17 -6.85 8.24 -2.18
CA ILE A 17 -5.67 7.82 -1.43
C ILE A 17 -5.83 6.35 -0.99
N GLY A 18 -4.83 5.56 -1.30
CA GLY A 18 -4.65 4.17 -0.91
C GLY A 18 -3.15 3.85 -0.92
N GLY A 19 -2.76 2.60 -0.68
CA GLY A 19 -1.35 2.23 -0.59
C GLY A 19 -0.51 2.59 -1.82
N GLY A 20 -0.99 2.27 -3.02
CA GLY A 20 -0.27 2.61 -4.26
C GLY A 20 -0.15 4.12 -4.49
N GLU A 21 -1.18 4.85 -4.14
CA GLU A 21 -1.24 6.31 -4.25
C GLU A 21 -0.30 6.97 -3.22
N SER A 22 -0.27 6.50 -1.97
CA SER A 22 0.69 6.95 -0.96
C SER A 22 2.13 6.73 -1.41
N HIS A 23 2.44 5.56 -1.99
CA HIS A 23 3.75 5.29 -2.56
C HIS A 23 4.15 6.30 -3.66
N VAL A 24 3.22 6.67 -4.56
CA VAL A 24 3.50 7.66 -5.61
C VAL A 24 3.73 9.04 -5.01
N LEU A 25 2.95 9.46 -4.01
CA LEU A 25 3.15 10.72 -3.30
C LEU A 25 4.54 10.75 -2.61
N ASP A 26 4.89 9.69 -1.91
CA ASP A 26 6.17 9.58 -1.20
C ASP A 26 7.34 9.55 -2.19
N LEU A 27 7.23 8.83 -3.30
CA LEU A 27 8.24 8.84 -4.37
C LEU A 27 8.42 10.26 -4.92
N ILE A 28 7.34 10.96 -5.29
CA ILE A 28 7.40 12.32 -5.84
C ILE A 28 8.05 13.29 -4.84
N LYS A 29 7.73 13.17 -3.56
CA LYS A 29 8.28 14.01 -2.50
C LYS A 29 9.80 13.86 -2.38
N HIS A 30 10.32 12.63 -2.53
CA HIS A 30 11.72 12.29 -2.28
C HIS A 30 12.59 12.15 -3.53
N LEU A 31 12.03 12.29 -4.74
CA LEU A 31 12.82 12.37 -5.97
C LEU A 31 13.75 13.57 -5.97
N ASP A 32 14.96 13.38 -6.48
CA ASP A 32 15.93 14.45 -6.75
C ASP A 32 15.41 15.36 -7.89
N LYS A 33 14.85 16.51 -7.50
CA LYS A 33 14.26 17.49 -8.44
C LYS A 33 15.28 18.16 -9.35
N THR A 34 16.57 18.07 -9.03
CA THR A 34 17.63 18.55 -9.92
C THR A 34 17.85 17.63 -11.11
N LYS A 35 17.49 16.35 -10.99
CA LYS A 35 17.62 15.35 -12.04
C LYS A 35 16.30 15.02 -12.72
N PHE A 36 15.18 15.05 -12.00
CA PHE A 36 13.88 14.57 -12.45
C PHE A 36 12.78 15.58 -12.19
N GLU A 37 11.99 15.88 -13.22
CA GLU A 37 10.78 16.71 -13.16
C GLU A 37 9.55 15.80 -13.23
N PRO A 38 8.85 15.52 -12.12
CA PRO A 38 7.68 14.66 -12.14
C PRO A 38 6.46 15.38 -12.72
N VAL A 39 5.77 14.69 -13.63
CA VAL A 39 4.43 15.04 -14.12
C VAL A 39 3.52 13.87 -13.79
N VAL A 40 2.30 14.14 -13.35
CA VAL A 40 1.37 13.08 -12.94
C VAL A 40 0.16 13.01 -13.86
N LEU A 41 -0.21 11.79 -14.25
CA LEU A 41 -1.48 11.49 -14.92
C LEU A 41 -2.31 10.54 -14.06
N SER A 42 -3.40 11.04 -13.51
CA SER A 42 -4.43 10.22 -12.86
C SER A 42 -5.56 9.89 -13.82
N PHE A 43 -6.18 8.72 -13.63
CA PHE A 43 -7.36 8.34 -14.41
C PHE A 43 -8.69 8.61 -13.70
N THR A 44 -8.67 9.19 -12.49
CA THR A 44 -9.83 9.80 -11.84
C THR A 44 -9.41 11.00 -11.00
N GLU A 45 -10.32 11.87 -10.68
CA GLU A 45 -10.14 12.92 -9.67
C GLU A 45 -10.04 12.32 -8.26
N GLY A 46 -9.61 13.13 -7.29
CA GLY A 46 -9.61 12.82 -5.87
C GLY A 46 -8.49 13.46 -5.07
N PRO A 47 -8.44 13.25 -3.75
CA PRO A 47 -7.55 13.96 -2.82
C PRO A 47 -6.05 13.89 -3.15
N MET A 48 -5.60 12.84 -3.84
CA MET A 48 -4.20 12.76 -4.31
C MET A 48 -3.92 13.83 -5.38
N VAL A 49 -4.86 14.06 -6.29
CA VAL A 49 -4.73 15.09 -7.34
C VAL A 49 -4.61 16.46 -6.69
N ASP A 50 -5.50 16.76 -5.73
CA ASP A 50 -5.50 18.04 -4.98
C ASP A 50 -4.17 18.22 -4.22
N THR A 51 -3.69 17.16 -3.56
CA THR A 51 -2.41 17.17 -2.83
C THR A 51 -1.24 17.51 -3.76
N LEU A 52 -1.17 16.87 -4.93
CA LEU A 52 -0.11 17.09 -5.90
C LEU A 52 -0.14 18.50 -6.50
N GLN A 53 -1.33 19.01 -6.79
CA GLN A 53 -1.52 20.39 -7.26
C GLN A 53 -1.07 21.40 -6.21
N ASN A 54 -1.42 21.19 -4.93
CA ASN A 54 -0.97 22.01 -3.82
C ASN A 54 0.56 21.99 -3.63
N TRP A 55 1.22 20.88 -4.00
CA TRP A 55 2.69 20.79 -4.03
C TRP A 55 3.32 21.45 -5.27
N GLY A 56 2.52 22.00 -6.18
CA GLY A 56 2.99 22.58 -7.44
C GLY A 56 3.42 21.53 -8.47
N ILE A 57 3.04 20.26 -8.27
CA ILE A 57 3.32 19.19 -9.22
C ILE A 57 2.30 19.22 -10.35
N LYS A 58 2.81 19.29 -11.59
CA LYS A 58 1.95 19.27 -12.77
C LYS A 58 1.15 17.97 -12.84
N THR A 59 -0.16 18.07 -12.64
CA THR A 59 -1.06 16.92 -12.53
C THR A 59 -2.23 17.07 -13.51
N HIS A 60 -2.50 16.01 -14.26
CA HIS A 60 -3.60 15.94 -15.21
C HIS A 60 -4.52 14.76 -14.91
N VAL A 61 -5.80 14.90 -15.30
CA VAL A 61 -6.78 13.82 -15.23
C VAL A 61 -7.33 13.51 -16.62
N ILE A 62 -7.20 12.26 -17.04
CA ILE A 62 -7.86 11.71 -18.22
C ILE A 62 -8.81 10.61 -17.75
N TYR A 63 -10.07 10.95 -17.51
CA TYR A 63 -11.03 10.08 -16.83
C TYR A 63 -11.20 8.73 -17.54
N THR A 64 -10.96 7.65 -16.80
CA THR A 64 -11.40 6.30 -17.12
C THR A 64 -11.28 5.37 -15.88
N GLU A 65 -12.30 4.56 -15.67
CA GLU A 65 -12.28 3.49 -14.64
C GLU A 65 -11.98 2.12 -15.24
N ARG A 66 -11.85 2.03 -16.57
CA ARG A 66 -11.64 0.76 -17.29
C ARG A 66 -10.17 0.56 -17.62
N ALA A 67 -9.68 -0.67 -17.45
CA ALA A 67 -8.43 -1.11 -18.05
C ALA A 67 -8.60 -1.26 -19.57
N PHE A 68 -7.53 -1.06 -20.34
CA PHE A 68 -7.52 -1.17 -21.80
C PHE A 68 -8.61 -0.31 -22.50
N ASN A 69 -8.85 0.91 -22.00
CA ASN A 69 -9.79 1.82 -22.62
C ASN A 69 -9.17 2.50 -23.85
N PHE A 70 -9.40 1.95 -25.03
CA PHE A 70 -8.86 2.47 -26.30
C PHE A 70 -9.27 3.91 -26.60
N SER A 71 -10.42 4.36 -26.07
CA SER A 71 -10.92 5.73 -26.32
C SER A 71 -10.01 6.82 -25.73
N VAL A 72 -9.24 6.51 -24.66
CA VAL A 72 -8.32 7.46 -24.04
C VAL A 72 -6.93 7.45 -24.63
N TRP A 73 -6.51 6.40 -25.36
CA TRP A 73 -5.14 6.21 -25.81
C TRP A 73 -4.60 7.35 -26.69
N LYS A 74 -5.41 7.88 -27.61
CA LYS A 74 -5.01 9.04 -28.45
C LYS A 74 -4.84 10.31 -27.60
N ARG A 75 -5.69 10.50 -26.58
CA ARG A 75 -5.58 11.63 -25.63
C ARG A 75 -4.31 11.52 -24.79
N VAL A 76 -4.03 10.32 -24.27
CA VAL A 76 -2.80 10.03 -23.53
C VAL A 76 -1.57 10.27 -24.41
N LYS A 77 -1.56 9.80 -25.66
CA LYS A 77 -0.44 10.06 -26.59
C LYS A 77 -0.20 11.54 -26.80
N ARG A 78 -1.26 12.32 -27.10
CA ARG A 78 -1.15 13.78 -27.26
C ARG A 78 -0.61 14.45 -26.00
N PHE A 79 -1.09 14.01 -24.83
CA PHE A 79 -0.60 14.51 -23.54
C PHE A 79 0.90 14.28 -23.36
N LEU A 80 1.40 13.06 -23.63
CA LEU A 80 2.83 12.73 -23.57
C LEU A 80 3.68 13.62 -24.50
N GLU A 81 3.18 13.88 -25.71
CA GLU A 81 3.83 14.75 -26.70
C GLU A 81 3.85 16.21 -26.25
N THR A 82 2.70 16.74 -25.81
CA THR A 82 2.57 18.14 -25.36
C THR A 82 3.44 18.43 -24.15
N GLU A 83 3.47 17.51 -23.18
CA GLU A 83 4.29 17.65 -21.97
C GLU A 83 5.78 17.33 -22.20
N LYS A 84 6.14 16.80 -23.38
CA LYS A 84 7.51 16.40 -23.73
C LYS A 84 8.05 15.38 -22.72
N ILE A 85 7.25 14.36 -22.40
CA ILE A 85 7.65 13.30 -21.48
C ILE A 85 8.79 12.48 -22.08
N GLU A 86 9.77 12.13 -21.26
CA GLU A 86 10.98 11.40 -21.67
C GLU A 86 11.01 9.97 -21.14
N LEU A 87 10.31 9.68 -20.05
CA LEU A 87 10.14 8.35 -19.45
C LEU A 87 8.73 8.25 -18.83
N VAL A 88 8.13 7.06 -18.93
CA VAL A 88 6.82 6.75 -18.35
C VAL A 88 6.99 5.71 -17.25
N HIS A 89 6.46 5.97 -16.06
CA HIS A 89 6.36 5.02 -14.96
C HIS A 89 4.88 4.79 -14.61
N ALA A 90 4.38 3.62 -14.93
CA ALA A 90 2.99 3.24 -14.68
C ALA A 90 2.84 2.46 -13.37
N HIS A 91 1.91 2.89 -12.53
CA HIS A 91 1.60 2.28 -11.23
C HIS A 91 0.29 1.51 -11.29
N GLY A 92 0.39 0.17 -11.33
CA GLY A 92 -0.74 -0.76 -11.37
C GLY A 92 -1.31 -1.01 -12.78
N THR A 93 -2.05 -2.10 -12.92
CA THR A 93 -2.57 -2.66 -14.17
C THR A 93 -3.38 -1.66 -15.00
N ARG A 94 -4.32 -0.94 -14.34
CA ARG A 94 -5.19 0.02 -15.05
C ARG A 94 -4.39 1.18 -15.62
N ALA A 95 -3.42 1.70 -14.90
CA ALA A 95 -2.57 2.77 -15.40
C ALA A 95 -1.73 2.29 -16.58
N ASN A 96 -1.04 1.16 -16.43
CA ASN A 96 -0.19 0.62 -17.49
C ASN A 96 -1.01 0.30 -18.75
N SER A 97 -2.18 -0.35 -18.62
CA SER A 97 -3.03 -0.70 -19.78
C SER A 97 -3.56 0.50 -20.56
N ASN A 98 -3.59 1.68 -19.96
CA ASN A 98 -4.06 2.91 -20.63
C ASN A 98 -2.92 3.79 -21.16
N VAL A 99 -1.64 3.53 -20.78
CA VAL A 99 -0.50 4.35 -21.21
C VAL A 99 0.47 3.59 -22.11
N PHE A 100 0.57 2.25 -22.04
CA PHE A 100 1.60 1.47 -22.73
C PHE A 100 1.61 1.69 -24.25
N TRP A 101 0.42 1.78 -24.87
CA TRP A 101 0.32 1.99 -26.31
C TRP A 101 0.93 3.33 -26.74
N ALA A 102 0.64 4.40 -25.99
CA ALA A 102 1.17 5.72 -26.27
C ALA A 102 2.69 5.77 -26.05
N ALA A 103 3.18 5.20 -24.95
CA ALA A 103 4.62 5.10 -24.67
C ALA A 103 5.35 4.34 -25.79
N ARG A 104 4.81 3.20 -26.25
CA ARG A 104 5.40 2.43 -27.36
C ARG A 104 5.38 3.17 -28.70
N LYS A 105 4.30 3.87 -29.03
CA LYS A 105 4.22 4.69 -30.25
C LYS A 105 5.24 5.83 -30.26
N LEU A 106 5.54 6.40 -29.10
CA LEU A 106 6.51 7.49 -28.94
C LEU A 106 7.93 7.01 -28.63
N LYS A 107 8.15 5.68 -28.58
CA LYS A 107 9.44 5.05 -28.21
C LYS A 107 9.99 5.55 -26.88
N LEU A 108 9.09 5.81 -25.90
CA LEU A 108 9.46 6.19 -24.55
C LEU A 108 9.76 4.95 -23.71
N PRO A 109 10.79 4.97 -22.85
CA PRO A 109 10.97 3.95 -21.82
C PRO A 109 9.72 3.84 -20.95
N LEU A 110 9.30 2.60 -20.67
CA LEU A 110 8.11 2.30 -19.86
C LEU A 110 8.50 1.39 -18.70
N VAL A 111 8.47 1.94 -17.50
CA VAL A 111 8.58 1.21 -16.23
C VAL A 111 7.17 0.90 -15.73
N TYR A 112 6.98 -0.30 -15.18
CA TYR A 112 5.70 -0.74 -14.65
C TYR A 112 5.86 -1.24 -13.22
N THR A 113 5.31 -0.54 -12.23
CA THR A 113 5.23 -1.02 -10.84
C THR A 113 3.95 -1.80 -10.60
N VAL A 114 4.11 -3.03 -10.13
CA VAL A 114 3.04 -3.93 -9.71
C VAL A 114 2.87 -3.81 -8.20
N HIS A 115 1.82 -3.11 -7.76
CA HIS A 115 1.45 -2.95 -6.35
C HIS A 115 0.78 -4.20 -5.74
N GLY A 116 0.35 -5.09 -6.57
CA GLY A 116 -0.30 -6.38 -6.33
C GLY A 116 -0.82 -6.88 -7.67
N TRP A 117 -0.68 -8.16 -7.94
CA TRP A 117 -1.17 -8.73 -9.18
C TRP A 117 -2.70 -8.61 -9.28
N SER A 118 -3.20 -8.42 -10.48
CA SER A 118 -4.66 -8.40 -10.73
C SER A 118 -5.29 -9.79 -10.67
N PHE A 119 -4.47 -10.84 -10.62
CA PHE A 119 -4.88 -12.23 -10.45
C PHE A 119 -4.55 -12.73 -9.05
N HIS A 120 -5.43 -13.52 -8.44
CA HIS A 120 -5.21 -14.22 -7.16
C HIS A 120 -6.03 -15.52 -7.11
N GLN A 121 -5.76 -16.36 -6.09
CA GLN A 121 -6.28 -17.74 -6.06
C GLN A 121 -7.80 -17.82 -5.89
N ASP A 122 -8.40 -16.85 -5.18
CA ASP A 122 -9.84 -16.83 -4.88
C ASP A 122 -10.72 -16.46 -6.08
N GLN A 123 -10.09 -16.13 -7.23
CA GLN A 123 -10.84 -15.82 -8.45
C GLN A 123 -11.24 -17.09 -9.20
N PRO A 124 -12.42 -17.10 -9.86
CA PRO A 124 -12.79 -18.15 -10.79
C PRO A 124 -11.69 -18.37 -11.84
N PHE A 125 -11.43 -19.63 -12.16
CA PHE A 125 -10.30 -20.03 -13.02
C PHE A 125 -10.19 -19.25 -14.33
N LEU A 126 -11.30 -19.05 -15.05
CA LEU A 126 -11.30 -18.34 -16.33
C LEU A 126 -10.95 -16.84 -16.16
N ILE A 127 -11.49 -16.20 -15.13
CA ILE A 127 -11.17 -14.80 -14.82
C ILE A 127 -9.69 -14.66 -14.46
N ARG A 128 -9.17 -15.56 -13.63
CA ARG A 128 -7.76 -15.58 -13.25
C ARG A 128 -6.86 -15.74 -14.48
N LYS A 129 -7.16 -16.70 -15.39
CA LYS A 129 -6.39 -16.90 -16.62
C LYS A 129 -6.43 -15.71 -17.55
N LEU A 130 -7.56 -15.04 -17.67
CA LEU A 130 -7.67 -13.81 -18.44
C LEU A 130 -6.78 -12.70 -17.87
N ARG A 131 -6.78 -12.54 -16.53
CA ARG A 131 -5.94 -11.56 -15.84
C ARG A 131 -4.47 -11.90 -15.93
N GLU A 132 -4.06 -13.15 -15.76
CA GLU A 132 -2.69 -13.64 -15.99
C GLU A 132 -2.23 -13.30 -17.41
N THR A 133 -3.07 -13.52 -18.41
CA THR A 133 -2.76 -13.19 -19.83
C THR A 133 -2.59 -11.68 -20.03
N GLY A 134 -3.45 -10.87 -19.44
CA GLY A 134 -3.37 -9.41 -19.48
C GLY A 134 -2.09 -8.88 -18.82
N GLU A 135 -1.73 -9.39 -17.65
CA GLU A 135 -0.49 -9.01 -16.94
C GLU A 135 0.76 -9.45 -17.73
N LYS A 136 0.76 -10.68 -18.27
CA LYS A 136 1.82 -11.16 -19.14
C LYS A 136 2.02 -10.26 -20.36
N PHE A 137 0.91 -9.81 -20.96
CA PHE A 137 0.98 -8.87 -22.09
C PHE A 137 1.58 -7.53 -21.64
N LEU A 138 1.11 -6.94 -20.53
CA LEU A 138 1.57 -5.64 -20.06
C LEU A 138 3.05 -5.67 -19.63
N THR A 139 3.49 -6.71 -18.91
CA THR A 139 4.89 -6.86 -18.50
C THR A 139 5.82 -7.01 -19.73
N ARG A 140 5.41 -7.73 -20.76
CA ARG A 140 6.16 -7.84 -22.03
C ARG A 140 6.22 -6.52 -22.81
N LYS A 141 5.20 -5.65 -22.66
CA LYS A 141 5.18 -4.32 -23.29
C LYS A 141 5.91 -3.27 -22.46
N SER A 142 6.24 -3.54 -21.22
CA SER A 142 7.07 -2.67 -20.38
C SER A 142 8.56 -2.99 -20.59
N ASP A 143 9.44 -2.01 -20.42
CA ASP A 143 10.88 -2.21 -20.52
C ASP A 143 11.44 -2.80 -19.23
N LEU A 144 10.82 -2.48 -18.08
CA LEU A 144 11.11 -3.07 -16.79
C LEU A 144 9.83 -3.16 -15.96
N THR A 145 9.70 -4.24 -15.20
CA THR A 145 8.65 -4.40 -14.18
C THR A 145 9.27 -4.31 -12.79
N VAL A 146 8.74 -3.43 -11.95
CA VAL A 146 9.09 -3.31 -10.54
C VAL A 146 8.08 -4.08 -9.71
N CYS A 147 8.54 -5.06 -8.94
CA CYS A 147 7.76 -5.81 -7.96
C CYS A 147 8.02 -5.24 -6.56
N VAL A 148 6.97 -5.07 -5.77
CA VAL A 148 7.08 -4.44 -4.44
C VAL A 148 7.48 -5.40 -3.32
N SER A 149 7.52 -6.71 -3.59
CA SER A 149 7.93 -7.75 -2.66
C SER A 149 8.51 -8.98 -3.39
N ASN A 150 9.26 -9.83 -2.67
CA ASN A 150 9.74 -11.11 -3.21
C ASN A 150 8.59 -12.05 -3.58
N SER A 151 7.53 -12.09 -2.76
CA SER A 151 6.34 -12.89 -3.06
C SER A 151 5.69 -12.44 -4.37
N ASN A 152 5.53 -11.13 -4.56
CA ASN A 152 5.00 -10.55 -5.78
C ASN A 152 5.87 -10.90 -7.01
N TRP A 153 7.19 -10.85 -6.85
CA TRP A 153 8.14 -11.24 -7.91
C TRP A 153 8.07 -12.74 -8.24
N LYS A 154 8.01 -13.62 -7.22
CA LYS A 154 7.88 -15.08 -7.41
C LYS A 154 6.61 -15.44 -8.15
N ASP A 155 5.47 -14.91 -7.73
CA ASP A 155 4.18 -15.12 -8.41
C ASP A 155 4.24 -14.67 -9.87
N GLY A 156 4.87 -13.55 -10.16
CA GLY A 156 5.09 -13.09 -11.52
C GLY A 156 5.93 -14.06 -12.35
N LYS A 157 7.02 -14.58 -11.78
CA LYS A 157 7.87 -15.58 -12.43
C LYS A 157 7.11 -16.87 -12.74
N GLU A 158 6.43 -17.42 -11.76
CA GLU A 158 5.77 -18.72 -11.84
C GLU A 158 4.53 -18.70 -12.74
N ARG A 159 3.70 -17.65 -12.62
CA ARG A 159 2.38 -17.62 -13.29
C ARG A 159 2.40 -17.02 -14.67
N ILE A 160 3.23 -16.00 -14.92
CA ILE A 160 3.22 -15.27 -16.19
C ILE A 160 4.58 -15.24 -16.91
N GLY A 161 5.61 -15.88 -16.34
CA GLY A 161 6.96 -15.89 -16.92
C GLY A 161 7.56 -14.49 -16.98
N LEU A 162 7.55 -13.78 -15.86
CA LEU A 162 8.09 -12.43 -15.71
C LEU A 162 9.60 -12.43 -15.95
N ASP A 163 10.09 -11.68 -16.96
CA ASP A 163 11.52 -11.66 -17.34
C ASP A 163 12.23 -10.42 -16.81
N ARG A 164 11.98 -9.27 -17.42
CA ARG A 164 12.64 -7.99 -17.11
C ARG A 164 12.03 -7.39 -15.85
N SER A 165 12.61 -7.68 -14.71
CA SER A 165 12.04 -7.27 -13.44
C SER A 165 13.08 -7.02 -12.35
N VAL A 166 12.76 -6.15 -11.43
CA VAL A 166 13.52 -5.82 -10.22
C VAL A 166 12.57 -5.77 -9.03
N ILE A 167 13.09 -6.02 -7.85
CA ILE A 167 12.34 -5.85 -6.61
C ILE A 167 12.77 -4.52 -5.99
N ILE A 168 11.80 -3.60 -5.82
CA ILE A 168 11.98 -2.36 -5.09
C ILE A 168 10.83 -2.29 -4.08
N ASN A 169 11.15 -2.53 -2.81
CA ASN A 169 10.16 -2.46 -1.74
C ASN A 169 9.69 -1.03 -1.53
N TYR A 170 8.47 -0.87 -1.01
CA TYR A 170 7.99 0.43 -0.57
C TYR A 170 8.92 1.07 0.47
N GLY A 171 8.87 2.38 0.53
CA GLY A 171 9.54 3.17 1.56
C GLY A 171 8.54 3.93 2.41
N ILE A 172 8.85 4.06 3.69
CA ILE A 172 8.07 4.83 4.66
C ILE A 172 8.84 6.11 5.01
N ASP A 173 8.15 7.24 5.00
CA ASP A 173 8.68 8.53 5.43
C ASP A 173 8.79 8.55 6.96
N LEU A 174 10.03 8.35 7.46
CA LEU A 174 10.31 8.25 8.89
C LEU A 174 10.18 9.59 9.63
N ASP A 175 10.18 10.70 8.91
CA ASP A 175 9.93 12.04 9.46
C ASP A 175 8.42 12.23 9.69
N LYS A 176 7.58 11.74 8.78
CA LYS A 176 6.12 11.71 8.90
C LYS A 176 5.64 10.70 9.96
N PHE A 177 6.19 9.49 9.93
CA PHE A 177 5.87 8.40 10.87
C PHE A 177 6.94 8.33 11.97
N ASN A 178 6.96 9.36 12.82
CA ASN A 178 7.93 9.52 13.89
C ASN A 178 7.27 9.33 15.26
N PRO A 179 7.56 8.23 15.98
CA PRO A 179 6.95 7.95 17.27
C PRO A 179 7.32 8.94 18.38
N ASN A 180 8.34 9.78 18.17
CA ASN A 180 8.79 10.80 19.12
C ASN A 180 8.08 12.17 18.93
N THR A 181 7.23 12.30 17.91
CA THR A 181 6.41 13.50 17.69
C THR A 181 5.27 13.53 18.71
N THR A 182 4.92 14.71 19.19
CA THR A 182 3.74 14.90 20.04
C THR A 182 2.49 14.86 19.17
N TYR A 183 1.60 13.93 19.46
CA TYR A 183 0.33 13.75 18.79
C TYR A 183 -0.83 14.11 19.72
N SER A 184 -2.03 14.34 19.18
CA SER A 184 -3.22 14.56 19.99
C SER A 184 -3.64 13.28 20.74
N ASN A 185 -4.28 13.46 21.89
CA ASN A 185 -4.78 12.34 22.68
C ASN A 185 -6.11 11.81 22.13
N LEU A 186 -6.02 11.00 21.07
CA LEU A 186 -7.19 10.39 20.44
C LEU A 186 -7.94 9.44 21.39
N ARG A 187 -7.26 8.86 22.38
CA ARG A 187 -7.92 8.02 23.40
C ARG A 187 -8.91 8.81 24.24
N GLU A 188 -8.52 10.02 24.65
CA GLU A 188 -9.41 10.93 25.40
C GLU A 188 -10.60 11.38 24.53
N GLU A 189 -10.34 11.77 23.28
CA GLU A 189 -11.39 12.11 22.30
C GLU A 189 -12.43 11.00 22.12
N LEU A 190 -11.98 9.75 22.13
CA LEU A 190 -12.82 8.57 21.92
C LEU A 190 -13.33 7.92 23.22
N GLY A 191 -13.02 8.48 24.39
CA GLY A 191 -13.44 7.94 25.69
C GLY A 191 -12.81 6.60 26.05
N ILE A 192 -11.57 6.32 25.58
CA ILE A 192 -10.85 5.07 25.84
C ILE A 192 -9.97 5.23 27.10
N ASP A 193 -10.14 4.33 28.07
CA ASP A 193 -9.32 4.32 29.28
C ASP A 193 -7.83 4.11 28.93
N LYS A 194 -6.94 4.85 29.60
CA LYS A 194 -5.50 4.76 29.40
C LYS A 194 -4.91 3.37 29.71
N ASN A 195 -5.59 2.60 30.56
CA ASN A 195 -5.16 1.25 30.93
C ASN A 195 -5.68 0.17 29.96
N ASP A 196 -6.65 0.50 29.10
CA ASP A 196 -7.15 -0.44 28.11
C ASP A 196 -6.11 -0.64 26.99
N THR A 197 -6.01 -1.85 26.48
CA THR A 197 -5.23 -2.12 25.28
C THR A 197 -6.03 -1.73 24.05
N LEU A 198 -5.49 -0.84 23.22
CA LEU A 198 -6.16 -0.39 22.00
C LEU A 198 -5.55 -1.06 20.76
N VAL A 199 -6.35 -1.88 20.10
CA VAL A 199 -6.00 -2.54 18.86
C VAL A 199 -6.52 -1.74 17.68
N GLY A 200 -5.64 -1.37 16.76
CA GLY A 200 -6.00 -0.66 15.52
C GLY A 200 -6.16 -1.61 14.34
N TYR A 201 -7.24 -1.45 13.59
CA TYR A 201 -7.49 -2.11 12.31
C TYR A 201 -7.83 -1.06 11.27
N LEU A 202 -6.80 -0.57 10.56
CA LEU A 202 -6.88 0.55 9.63
C LEU A 202 -6.81 0.03 8.19
N VAL A 203 -7.96 -0.12 7.54
CA VAL A 203 -8.03 -0.81 6.24
C VAL A 203 -9.18 -0.29 5.37
N ARG A 204 -9.09 -0.56 4.08
CA ARG A 204 -10.28 -0.59 3.23
C ARG A 204 -11.04 -1.91 3.50
N MET A 205 -12.25 -1.85 4.02
CA MET A 205 -13.06 -3.03 4.38
C MET A 205 -13.53 -3.78 3.14
N THR A 206 -12.70 -4.71 2.68
CA THR A 206 -12.92 -5.56 1.50
C THR A 206 -12.66 -7.02 1.87
N ILE A 207 -13.05 -7.96 1.02
CA ILE A 207 -12.75 -9.40 1.19
C ILE A 207 -11.26 -9.63 1.46
N GLN A 208 -10.38 -8.92 0.75
CA GLN A 208 -8.92 -9.01 0.93
C GLN A 208 -8.48 -8.80 2.38
N LYS A 209 -9.11 -7.89 3.09
CA LYS A 209 -8.72 -7.50 4.45
C LYS A 209 -9.35 -8.33 5.55
N ASP A 210 -10.32 -9.16 5.20
CA ASP A 210 -11.05 -10.11 6.07
C ASP A 210 -11.60 -9.49 7.36
N PRO A 211 -12.47 -8.45 7.25
CA PRO A 211 -13.03 -7.80 8.43
C PRO A 211 -13.92 -8.72 9.26
N HIS A 212 -14.51 -9.77 8.67
CA HIS A 212 -15.36 -10.70 9.41
C HIS A 212 -14.54 -11.54 10.39
N THR A 213 -13.39 -12.08 10.00
CA THR A 213 -12.45 -12.77 10.92
C THR A 213 -12.02 -11.85 12.06
N MET A 214 -11.83 -10.54 11.77
CA MET A 214 -11.54 -9.56 12.83
C MET A 214 -12.67 -9.44 13.86
N ILE A 215 -13.93 -9.30 13.41
CA ILE A 215 -15.09 -9.20 14.31
C ILE A 215 -15.30 -10.49 15.13
N GLU A 216 -15.12 -11.66 14.51
CA GLU A 216 -15.21 -12.93 15.22
C GLU A 216 -14.13 -13.10 16.29
N ALA A 217 -12.91 -12.60 16.04
CA ALA A 217 -11.84 -12.56 17.04
C ALA A 217 -12.18 -11.60 18.19
N ILE A 218 -12.76 -10.44 17.88
CA ILE A 218 -13.22 -9.48 18.89
C ILE A 218 -14.26 -10.11 19.82
N ALA A 219 -15.21 -10.89 19.26
CA ALA A 219 -16.22 -11.57 20.07
C ALA A 219 -15.59 -12.53 21.09
N ARG A 220 -14.57 -13.29 20.68
CA ARG A 220 -13.84 -14.18 21.59
C ARG A 220 -13.04 -13.44 22.67
N ILE A 221 -12.46 -12.31 22.33
CA ILE A 221 -11.73 -11.48 23.28
C ILE A 221 -12.70 -10.88 24.32
N ALA A 222 -13.87 -10.42 23.88
CA ALA A 222 -14.89 -9.84 24.74
C ALA A 222 -15.45 -10.82 25.78
N GLU A 223 -15.47 -12.14 25.49
CA GLU A 223 -15.78 -13.19 26.44
C GLU A 223 -14.74 -13.30 27.58
N THR A 224 -13.50 -12.88 27.33
CA THR A 224 -12.38 -13.01 28.27
C THR A 224 -12.16 -11.73 29.08
N THR A 225 -12.21 -10.56 28.42
CA THR A 225 -11.90 -9.27 29.05
C THR A 225 -12.61 -8.11 28.34
N ASN A 226 -12.98 -7.09 29.12
CA ASN A 226 -13.48 -5.81 28.58
C ASN A 226 -12.38 -4.73 28.46
N LYS A 227 -11.11 -5.08 28.75
CA LYS A 227 -9.96 -4.17 28.77
C LYS A 227 -9.20 -4.11 27.44
N VAL A 228 -9.71 -4.76 26.40
CA VAL A 228 -9.22 -4.64 25.03
C VAL A 228 -10.27 -3.91 24.19
N LYS A 229 -9.89 -2.80 23.59
CA LYS A 229 -10.74 -1.98 22.72
C LYS A 229 -10.20 -2.01 21.29
N PHE A 230 -11.08 -1.81 20.34
CA PHE A 230 -10.77 -1.92 18.92
C PHE A 230 -11.15 -0.64 18.20
N LEU A 231 -10.16 -0.02 17.55
CA LEU A 231 -10.35 1.13 16.68
C LEU A 231 -10.32 0.65 15.22
N ILE A 232 -11.49 0.58 14.60
CA ILE A 232 -11.66 0.16 13.22
C ILE A 232 -11.83 1.39 12.35
N VAL A 233 -10.81 1.68 11.52
CA VAL A 233 -10.75 2.89 10.70
C VAL A 233 -10.81 2.53 9.22
N GLY A 234 -11.75 3.11 8.51
CA GLY A 234 -11.85 2.98 7.07
C GLY A 234 -13.26 2.79 6.54
N ASP A 235 -13.32 2.48 5.25
CA ASP A 235 -14.55 2.30 4.49
C ASP A 235 -14.37 1.18 3.46
N GLY A 236 -15.43 0.71 2.86
CA GLY A 236 -15.36 -0.33 1.82
C GLY A 236 -16.62 -1.14 1.67
N ASP A 237 -16.60 -2.05 0.71
CA ASP A 237 -17.78 -2.81 0.28
C ASP A 237 -18.35 -3.73 1.39
N LEU A 238 -17.53 -4.09 2.38
CA LEU A 238 -17.91 -4.94 3.53
C LEU A 238 -18.20 -4.17 4.82
N LYS A 239 -18.20 -2.83 4.81
CA LYS A 239 -18.42 -2.04 6.04
C LYS A 239 -19.75 -2.35 6.70
N GLU A 240 -20.84 -2.30 5.94
CA GLU A 240 -22.19 -2.54 6.47
C GLU A 240 -22.32 -3.96 7.04
N SER A 241 -21.85 -4.98 6.33
CA SER A 241 -21.85 -6.36 6.81
C SER A 241 -20.97 -6.57 8.04
N THR A 242 -19.85 -5.84 8.14
CA THR A 242 -18.96 -5.88 9.30
C THR A 242 -19.64 -5.30 10.55
N VAL A 243 -20.30 -4.15 10.41
CA VAL A 243 -21.09 -3.54 11.51
C VAL A 243 -22.24 -4.45 11.93
N ALA A 244 -22.99 -4.99 10.95
CA ALA A 244 -24.09 -5.91 11.24
C ALA A 244 -23.62 -7.20 11.96
N LEU A 245 -22.44 -7.71 11.62
CA LEU A 245 -21.84 -8.86 12.30
C LEU A 245 -21.45 -8.50 13.75
N ALA A 246 -20.88 -7.32 14.00
CA ALA A 246 -20.56 -6.85 15.36
C ALA A 246 -21.81 -6.76 16.23
N GLN A 247 -22.91 -6.22 15.69
CA GLN A 247 -24.21 -6.18 16.36
C GLN A 247 -24.75 -7.59 16.67
N LYS A 248 -24.73 -8.47 15.67
CA LYS A 248 -25.19 -9.86 15.85
C LYS A 248 -24.43 -10.60 16.96
N LEU A 249 -23.14 -10.29 17.12
CA LEU A 249 -22.28 -10.90 18.14
C LEU A 249 -22.26 -10.11 19.47
N ASN A 250 -23.01 -9.00 19.58
CA ASN A 250 -23.12 -8.13 20.77
C ASN A 250 -21.76 -7.58 21.26
N VAL A 251 -20.90 -7.15 20.32
CA VAL A 251 -19.53 -6.65 20.66
C VAL A 251 -19.30 -5.18 20.35
N GLU A 252 -20.33 -4.41 20.02
CA GLU A 252 -20.23 -2.98 19.67
C GLU A 252 -19.59 -2.15 20.80
N SER A 253 -19.81 -2.50 22.06
CA SER A 253 -19.22 -1.82 23.22
C SER A 253 -17.69 -1.92 23.28
N SER A 254 -17.11 -2.87 22.57
CA SER A 254 -15.65 -3.05 22.46
C SER A 254 -15.06 -2.39 21.23
N ILE A 255 -15.89 -1.89 20.28
CA ILE A 255 -15.46 -1.41 18.97
C ILE A 255 -15.80 0.07 18.79
N ILE A 256 -14.84 0.81 18.26
CA ILE A 256 -15.03 2.19 17.81
C ILE A 256 -14.84 2.21 16.29
N PHE A 257 -15.92 2.38 15.54
CA PHE A 257 -15.89 2.53 14.11
C PHE A 257 -15.65 3.99 13.74
N GLN A 258 -14.63 4.23 12.92
CA GLN A 258 -14.31 5.53 12.33
C GLN A 258 -14.31 5.44 10.80
N ASN A 259 -14.71 6.53 10.15
CA ASN A 259 -14.55 6.67 8.71
C ASN A 259 -13.07 6.80 8.35
N PHE A 260 -12.77 6.88 7.05
CA PHE A 260 -11.42 7.14 6.58
C PHE A 260 -10.84 8.41 7.23
N ARG A 261 -9.62 8.30 7.76
CA ARG A 261 -8.86 9.41 8.38
C ARG A 261 -7.61 9.71 7.56
N GLN A 262 -7.19 10.97 7.55
CA GLN A 262 -5.95 11.40 6.89
C GLN A 262 -4.79 11.53 7.87
N ASP A 263 -5.06 11.67 9.15
CA ASP A 263 -4.09 11.82 10.25
C ASP A 263 -3.58 10.47 10.76
N ILE A 264 -3.21 9.58 9.85
CA ILE A 264 -2.77 8.21 10.17
C ILE A 264 -1.64 8.16 11.21
N PRO A 265 -0.61 9.03 11.19
CA PRO A 265 0.41 9.04 12.25
C PRO A 265 -0.20 9.27 13.64
N ASN A 266 -1.20 10.16 13.76
CA ASN A 266 -1.91 10.41 15.02
C ASN A 266 -2.71 9.19 15.47
N VAL A 267 -3.43 8.53 14.57
CA VAL A 267 -4.16 7.28 14.89
C VAL A 267 -3.20 6.22 15.38
N LEU A 268 -2.10 6.00 14.63
CA LEU A 268 -1.10 5.00 14.97
C LEU A 268 -0.39 5.31 16.30
N SER A 269 -0.15 6.57 16.64
CA SER A 269 0.48 6.92 17.91
C SER A 269 -0.34 6.46 19.11
N ASN A 270 -1.66 6.45 18.99
CA ASN A 270 -2.61 6.17 20.08
C ASN A 270 -2.98 4.68 20.25
N ILE A 271 -2.68 3.81 19.26
CA ILE A 271 -2.90 2.36 19.39
C ILE A 271 -1.69 1.66 20.03
N ASP A 272 -1.89 0.47 20.57
CA ASP A 272 -0.85 -0.39 21.12
C ASP A 272 -0.46 -1.50 20.13
N ILE A 273 -1.44 -2.09 19.49
CA ILE A 273 -1.31 -3.22 18.57
C ILE A 273 -1.93 -2.84 17.22
N TYR A 274 -1.24 -3.13 16.14
CA TYR A 274 -1.80 -3.04 14.79
C TYR A 274 -2.17 -4.44 14.30
N CYS A 275 -3.43 -4.63 13.90
CA CYS A 275 -3.94 -5.91 13.45
C CYS A 275 -4.22 -5.91 11.93
N LEU A 276 -3.79 -6.96 11.21
CA LEU A 276 -4.02 -7.09 9.77
C LEU A 276 -4.24 -8.56 9.37
N PRO A 277 -5.46 -9.11 9.49
CA PRO A 277 -5.78 -10.51 9.14
C PRO A 277 -6.03 -10.71 7.63
N SER A 278 -5.30 -10.03 6.76
CA SER A 278 -5.52 -10.06 5.31
C SER A 278 -5.36 -11.45 4.71
N LEU A 279 -6.12 -11.72 3.64
CA LEU A 279 -6.08 -12.98 2.89
C LEU A 279 -4.97 -12.98 1.83
N TRP A 280 -4.63 -11.83 1.28
CA TRP A 280 -3.51 -11.60 0.34
C TRP A 280 -3.06 -10.14 0.38
N GLU A 281 -1.79 -9.90 0.07
CA GLU A 281 -1.18 -8.56 0.02
C GLU A 281 -0.12 -8.48 -1.09
N GLY A 282 0.22 -7.28 -1.55
CA GLY A 282 1.48 -7.06 -2.25
C GLY A 282 2.62 -6.87 -1.23
N LEU A 283 2.67 -5.67 -0.68
CA LEU A 283 3.40 -5.28 0.53
C LEU A 283 2.52 -4.25 1.24
N PRO A 284 1.95 -4.54 2.42
CA PRO A 284 0.92 -3.68 3.03
C PRO A 284 1.53 -2.41 3.63
N ILE A 285 1.33 -1.24 2.98
CA ILE A 285 1.88 0.05 3.43
C ILE A 285 1.40 0.40 4.85
N GLY A 286 0.11 0.24 5.16
CA GLY A 286 -0.40 0.53 6.51
C GLY A 286 0.26 -0.29 7.62
N LEU A 287 0.67 -1.52 7.32
CA LEU A 287 1.44 -2.34 8.26
C LEU A 287 2.87 -1.78 8.43
N LEU A 288 3.52 -1.37 7.34
CA LEU A 288 4.84 -0.74 7.41
C LEU A 288 4.79 0.60 8.18
N GLU A 289 3.73 1.40 7.98
CA GLU A 289 3.48 2.64 8.73
C GLU A 289 3.31 2.36 10.23
N ALA A 290 2.57 1.32 10.60
CA ALA A 290 2.42 0.89 11.99
C ALA A 290 3.75 0.42 12.60
N MET A 291 4.53 -0.35 11.85
CA MET A 291 5.88 -0.76 12.27
C MET A 291 6.80 0.46 12.46
N ALA A 292 6.73 1.46 11.58
CA ALA A 292 7.47 2.72 11.72
C ALA A 292 7.08 3.49 13.00
N MET A 293 5.83 3.39 13.42
CA MET A 293 5.30 3.99 14.66
C MET A 293 5.49 3.10 15.90
N LYS A 294 6.40 2.09 15.83
CA LYS A 294 6.71 1.17 16.93
C LYS A 294 5.49 0.40 17.45
N LYS A 295 4.57 0.00 16.57
CA LYS A 295 3.42 -0.80 17.00
C LYS A 295 3.75 -2.29 16.91
N ALA A 296 3.32 -3.05 17.92
CA ALA A 296 3.35 -4.50 17.85
C ALA A 296 2.35 -4.96 16.77
N ILE A 297 2.77 -5.90 15.94
CA ILE A 297 1.97 -6.36 14.81
C ILE A 297 1.32 -7.71 15.13
N VAL A 298 0.03 -7.86 14.83
CA VAL A 298 -0.64 -9.17 14.71
C VAL A 298 -1.19 -9.27 13.31
N ALA A 299 -0.69 -10.21 12.50
CA ALA A 299 -1.06 -10.28 11.10
C ALA A 299 -1.03 -11.71 10.56
N THR A 300 -1.58 -11.91 9.36
CA THR A 300 -1.46 -13.16 8.63
C THR A 300 -0.16 -13.21 7.82
N PRO A 301 0.53 -14.38 7.71
CA PRO A 301 1.80 -14.51 7.01
C PRO A 301 1.65 -14.57 5.49
N VAL A 302 0.85 -13.67 4.91
CA VAL A 302 0.57 -13.63 3.47
C VAL A 302 1.57 -12.71 2.75
N ASP A 303 2.00 -13.12 1.57
CA ASP A 303 2.81 -12.36 0.61
C ASP A 303 3.90 -11.47 1.27
N GLY A 304 3.89 -10.17 1.02
CA GLY A 304 4.85 -9.23 1.58
C GLY A 304 4.75 -9.04 3.09
N THR A 305 3.65 -9.42 3.75
CA THR A 305 3.52 -9.34 5.22
C THR A 305 4.58 -10.20 5.91
N LYS A 306 4.77 -11.46 5.46
CA LYS A 306 5.80 -12.37 6.02
C LYS A 306 7.24 -11.93 5.71
N GLU A 307 7.41 -11.02 4.77
CA GLU A 307 8.72 -10.43 4.46
C GLU A 307 9.06 -9.26 5.39
N ALA A 308 8.04 -8.53 5.84
CA ALA A 308 8.18 -7.39 6.73
C ALA A 308 8.19 -7.80 8.21
N VAL A 309 7.29 -8.70 8.60
CA VAL A 309 7.11 -9.12 10.01
C VAL A 309 7.82 -10.44 10.26
N LYS A 310 8.73 -10.43 11.24
CA LYS A 310 9.37 -11.65 11.76
C LYS A 310 8.58 -12.14 12.98
N ASN A 311 8.05 -13.37 12.86
CA ASN A 311 7.22 -13.96 13.91
C ASN A 311 7.96 -14.08 15.25
N HIS A 312 7.31 -13.73 16.36
CA HIS A 312 7.86 -13.69 17.72
C HIS A 312 9.06 -12.73 17.92
N ASP A 313 9.27 -11.78 16.99
CA ASP A 313 10.33 -10.79 17.05
C ASP A 313 9.79 -9.35 16.84
N SER A 314 9.17 -9.07 15.71
CA SER A 314 8.52 -7.78 15.40
C SER A 314 6.99 -7.87 15.36
N GLY A 315 6.42 -9.04 15.71
CA GLY A 315 4.99 -9.27 15.78
C GLY A 315 4.63 -10.74 15.94
N LEU A 316 3.35 -11.03 15.89
CA LEU A 316 2.80 -12.39 15.87
C LEU A 316 2.11 -12.65 14.53
N LEU A 317 2.47 -13.75 13.89
CA LEU A 317 1.85 -14.19 12.64
C LEU A 317 0.90 -15.35 12.94
N VAL A 318 -0.36 -15.20 12.50
CA VAL A 318 -1.44 -16.16 12.73
C VAL A 318 -2.02 -16.65 11.39
N PRO A 319 -2.56 -17.87 11.29
CA PRO A 319 -3.17 -18.34 10.05
C PRO A 319 -4.33 -17.44 9.62
N HIS A 320 -4.58 -17.31 8.31
CA HIS A 320 -5.78 -16.63 7.79
C HIS A 320 -7.05 -17.43 8.12
N HIS A 321 -8.20 -16.75 8.13
CA HIS A 321 -9.49 -17.35 8.52
C HIS A 321 -9.49 -18.03 9.89
N SER A 322 -8.66 -17.53 10.83
CA SER A 322 -8.44 -18.15 12.14
C SER A 322 -8.74 -17.16 13.28
N PRO A 323 -10.01 -16.88 13.57
CA PRO A 323 -10.38 -15.90 14.60
C PRO A 323 -9.93 -16.31 16.01
N VAL A 324 -9.78 -17.60 16.29
CA VAL A 324 -9.29 -18.11 17.59
C VAL A 324 -7.81 -17.72 17.77
N GLU A 325 -6.96 -18.04 16.81
CA GLU A 325 -5.52 -17.74 16.85
C GLU A 325 -5.28 -16.23 16.84
N LEU A 326 -6.11 -15.48 16.10
CA LEU A 326 -6.07 -14.02 16.09
C LEU A 326 -6.39 -13.45 17.47
N ALA A 327 -7.45 -13.94 18.12
CA ALA A 327 -7.84 -13.56 19.49
C ALA A 327 -6.73 -13.91 20.49
N ASN A 328 -6.21 -15.13 20.45
CA ASN A 328 -5.15 -15.59 21.33
C ASN A 328 -3.86 -14.75 21.20
N ALA A 329 -3.49 -14.37 19.99
CA ALA A 329 -2.33 -13.52 19.75
C ALA A 329 -2.51 -12.11 20.36
N ILE A 330 -3.69 -11.51 20.20
CA ILE A 330 -4.03 -10.22 20.78
C ILE A 330 -4.06 -10.29 22.31
N LEU A 331 -4.72 -11.30 22.91
CA LEU A 331 -4.77 -11.51 24.35
C LEU A 331 -3.38 -11.72 24.94
N ARG A 332 -2.50 -12.49 24.29
CA ARG A 332 -1.10 -12.66 24.70
C ARG A 332 -0.36 -11.34 24.79
N LEU A 333 -0.55 -10.44 23.82
CA LEU A 333 0.07 -9.11 23.87
C LEU A 333 -0.58 -8.22 24.93
N HIS A 334 -1.89 -8.32 25.12
CA HIS A 334 -2.59 -7.60 26.19
C HIS A 334 -2.05 -7.95 27.58
N GLU A 335 -1.81 -9.23 27.84
CA GLU A 335 -1.26 -9.73 29.11
C GLU A 335 0.24 -9.43 29.26
N ARG A 336 0.98 -9.36 28.15
CA ARG A 336 2.43 -9.17 28.12
C ARG A 336 2.80 -7.85 27.44
N LYS A 337 2.53 -6.74 28.15
CA LYS A 337 2.85 -5.38 27.65
C LYS A 337 4.34 -5.17 27.36
N ASP A 338 5.23 -5.95 27.99
CA ASP A 338 6.64 -5.99 27.67
C ASP A 338 6.91 -6.45 26.24
N LEU A 339 6.11 -7.41 25.72
CA LEU A 339 6.20 -7.85 24.32
C LEU A 339 5.70 -6.80 23.33
N ILE A 340 4.69 -5.99 23.69
CA ILE A 340 4.24 -4.88 22.84
C ILE A 340 5.41 -3.92 22.56
N ASN A 341 6.12 -3.52 23.61
CA ASN A 341 7.27 -2.62 23.49
C ASN A 341 8.42 -3.27 22.71
N LEU A 342 8.78 -4.50 23.06
CA LEU A 342 9.87 -5.23 22.40
C LEU A 342 9.60 -5.41 20.90
N TYR A 343 8.40 -5.87 20.54
CA TYR A 343 8.04 -6.08 19.13
C TYR A 343 7.92 -4.77 18.36
N GLY A 344 7.42 -3.72 19.01
CA GLY A 344 7.35 -2.38 18.42
C GLY A 344 8.75 -1.82 18.09
N GLU A 345 9.72 -1.94 19.00
CA GLU A 345 11.10 -1.50 18.75
C GLU A 345 11.75 -2.30 17.61
N ASN A 346 11.58 -3.62 17.58
CA ASN A 346 12.11 -4.46 16.52
C ASN A 346 11.42 -4.19 15.17
N ALA A 347 10.11 -3.91 15.18
CA ALA A 347 9.36 -3.50 14.00
C ALA A 347 9.94 -2.20 13.42
N ARG A 348 10.15 -1.17 14.25
CA ARG A 348 10.76 0.10 13.83
C ARG A 348 12.15 -0.11 13.24
N ARG A 349 13.00 -0.89 13.88
CA ARG A 349 14.35 -1.21 13.37
C ARG A 349 14.29 -1.84 11.98
N THR A 350 13.35 -2.77 11.75
CA THR A 350 13.14 -3.39 10.44
C THR A 350 12.81 -2.34 9.36
N ILE A 351 12.00 -1.33 9.70
CA ILE A 351 11.66 -0.25 8.76
C ILE A 351 12.88 0.61 8.46
N GLU A 352 13.65 1.01 9.47
CA GLU A 352 14.86 1.82 9.32
C GLU A 352 15.91 1.13 8.44
N GLU A 353 16.09 -0.17 8.60
CA GLU A 353 17.06 -0.96 7.85
C GLU A 353 16.63 -1.26 6.39
N ARG A 354 15.32 -1.48 6.16
CA ARG A 354 14.87 -2.11 4.91
C ARG A 354 13.82 -1.34 4.13
N PHE A 355 13.07 -0.46 4.79
CA PHE A 355 11.88 0.16 4.20
C PHE A 355 11.86 1.69 4.37
N GLU A 356 13.03 2.35 4.39
CA GLU A 356 13.11 3.80 4.41
C GLU A 356 12.80 4.39 3.02
N VAL A 357 12.03 5.47 2.98
CA VAL A 357 11.58 6.11 1.74
C VAL A 357 12.72 6.64 0.86
N LYS A 358 13.79 7.18 1.48
CA LYS A 358 14.94 7.69 0.75
C LYS A 358 15.72 6.59 0.02
N ARG A 359 15.75 5.36 0.59
CA ARG A 359 16.31 4.18 -0.09
C ARG A 359 15.47 3.84 -1.32
N MET A 360 14.16 3.72 -1.15
CA MET A 360 13.22 3.41 -2.25
C MET A 360 13.32 4.44 -3.38
N ALA A 361 13.36 5.73 -3.06
CA ALA A 361 13.49 6.78 -4.07
C ALA A 361 14.80 6.65 -4.85
N ARG A 362 15.94 6.41 -4.18
CA ARG A 362 17.24 6.19 -4.86
C ARG A 362 17.22 4.99 -5.79
N GLU A 363 16.65 3.85 -5.37
CA GLU A 363 16.55 2.65 -6.22
C GLU A 363 15.71 2.90 -7.47
N VAL A 364 14.63 3.67 -7.36
CA VAL A 364 13.80 4.07 -8.51
C VAL A 364 14.56 5.05 -9.42
N GLU A 365 15.30 6.01 -8.86
CA GLU A 365 16.13 6.95 -9.63
C GLU A 365 17.25 6.24 -10.41
N GLU A 366 17.84 5.19 -9.84
CA GLU A 366 18.82 4.35 -10.54
C GLU A 366 18.18 3.67 -11.75
N VAL A 367 16.96 3.13 -11.60
CA VAL A 367 16.21 2.56 -12.73
C VAL A 367 16.00 3.61 -13.81
N TYR A 368 15.56 4.83 -13.47
CA TYR A 368 15.35 5.88 -14.46
C TYR A 368 16.66 6.28 -15.16
N SER A 369 17.72 6.48 -14.39
CA SER A 369 19.03 6.86 -14.90
C SER A 369 19.59 5.84 -15.90
N ASN A 370 19.45 4.55 -15.62
CA ASN A 370 19.90 3.48 -16.51
C ASN A 370 19.21 3.51 -17.90
N PHE A 371 17.90 3.81 -17.93
CA PHE A 371 17.18 3.95 -19.20
C PHE A 371 17.60 5.19 -20.00
N LEU A 372 17.92 6.28 -19.32
CA LEU A 372 18.32 7.53 -19.97
C LEU A 372 19.73 7.45 -20.56
N ILE A 373 20.66 6.79 -19.87
CA ILE A 373 22.02 6.53 -20.38
C ILE A 373 21.97 5.66 -21.65
N GLN A 374 21.19 4.58 -21.62
CA GLN A 374 21.04 3.69 -22.79
C GLN A 374 20.42 4.39 -24.01
N LYS A 375 19.57 5.39 -23.80
CA LYS A 375 18.95 6.18 -24.86
C LYS A 375 19.93 7.18 -25.48
N SER A 376 20.87 7.72 -24.70
CA SER A 376 21.91 8.65 -25.19
C SER A 376 23.01 7.97 -25.96
N SER A 377 23.13 6.64 -25.83
CA SER A 377 24.16 5.81 -26.50
C SER A 377 23.67 5.18 -27.82
N ARG A 378 22.43 5.41 -28.20
CA ARG A 378 21.81 5.00 -29.48
C ARG A 378 21.51 6.21 -30.36
#